data_8262c3ff0a613b368a372b434918646a
#
_entry.id   8262c3ff0a613b368a372b434918646a
#
_cell.length_a   1.000
_cell.length_b   1.000
_cell.length_c   1.000
_cell.angle_alpha   90.00
_cell.angle_beta   90.00
_cell.angle_gamma   90.00
#
_symmetry.space_group_name_H-M   'P 1'
#
loop_
_entity.id
_entity.type
_entity.pdbx_description
1 polymer ?
#
loop_
_entity_poly.entity_id
_entity_poly.type
_entity_poly.pdbx_seq_one_letter_code
_entity_poly.pdbx_strand_id
1 'polypeptide(L)'
;MKQATFSEVTEKVRETVFRSPLADRLSGISVDENDDELGGEFLRVVLEVKGLNTFKLDQMTPLVQSIEDAVAEIDERFASVRLAEAA
;
A
#
# COMPACT_ATOMS: atom_id res chain seq x y z
N MET A 1 12.24 18.29 -0.76
CA MET A 1 11.08 17.51 -0.29
C MET A 1 10.57 16.65 -1.43
N LYS A 2 10.36 15.40 -1.16
CA LYS A 2 10.03 14.42 -2.18
C LYS A 2 8.58 13.99 -2.01
N GLN A 3 7.71 14.42 -2.92
CA GLN A 3 6.32 14.00 -2.93
C GLN A 3 5.93 13.52 -4.31
N ALA A 4 5.38 12.32 -4.37
CA ALA A 4 4.88 11.74 -5.59
C ALA A 4 3.41 12.07 -5.77
N THR A 5 2.92 12.02 -7.01
CA THR A 5 1.48 12.08 -7.26
C THR A 5 0.82 10.78 -6.81
N PHE A 6 -0.49 10.81 -6.61
CA PHE A 6 -1.22 9.59 -6.26
C PHE A 6 -1.08 8.51 -7.34
N SER A 7 -1.00 8.94 -8.60
CA SER A 7 -0.79 8.03 -9.72
C SER A 7 0.57 7.33 -9.62
N GLU A 8 1.62 8.08 -9.30
CA GLU A 8 2.96 7.52 -9.14
C GLU A 8 3.03 6.54 -7.95
N VAL A 9 2.39 6.91 -6.84
CA VAL A 9 2.33 6.03 -5.67
C VAL A 9 1.57 4.74 -6.01
N THR A 10 0.43 4.87 -6.69
CA THR A 10 -0.37 3.72 -7.10
C THR A 10 0.43 2.76 -7.98
N GLU A 11 1.17 3.31 -8.95
CA GLU A 11 2.00 2.48 -9.83
C GLU A 11 3.13 1.77 -9.06
N LYS A 12 3.76 2.48 -8.13
CA LYS A 12 4.82 1.89 -7.31
C LYS A 12 4.29 0.76 -6.45
N VAL A 13 3.12 0.95 -5.86
CA VAL A 13 2.44 -0.08 -5.06
C VAL A 13 2.09 -1.27 -5.94
N ARG A 14 1.52 -1.02 -7.12
CA ARG A 14 1.13 -2.10 -8.05
C ARG A 14 2.33 -2.94 -8.45
N GLU A 15 3.44 -2.32 -8.81
CA GLU A 15 4.67 -3.03 -9.16
C GLU A 15 5.15 -3.93 -8.01
N THR A 16 5.09 -3.40 -6.80
CA THR A 16 5.51 -4.14 -5.60
C THR A 16 4.62 -5.36 -5.37
N VAL A 17 3.30 -5.17 -5.49
CA VAL A 17 2.33 -6.26 -5.29
C VAL A 17 2.49 -7.33 -6.36
N PHE A 18 2.77 -6.93 -7.61
CA PHE A 18 2.94 -7.90 -8.70
C PHE A 18 4.15 -8.82 -8.52
N ARG A 19 5.09 -8.44 -7.67
CA ARG A 19 6.23 -9.28 -7.33
C ARG A 19 5.95 -10.19 -6.13
N SER A 20 4.74 -10.15 -5.61
CA SER A 20 4.34 -10.89 -4.42
C SER A 20 3.34 -12.00 -4.77
N PRO A 21 3.11 -12.96 -3.85
CA PRO A 21 2.09 -13.99 -4.04
C PRO A 21 0.67 -13.45 -4.14
N LEU A 22 0.43 -12.18 -3.76
CA LEU A 22 -0.90 -11.56 -3.83
C LEU A 22 -1.23 -10.98 -5.19
N ALA A 23 -0.31 -11.04 -6.16
CA ALA A 23 -0.50 -10.42 -7.47
C ALA A 23 -1.80 -10.84 -8.15
N ASP A 24 -2.12 -12.13 -8.11
CA ASP A 24 -3.29 -12.69 -8.78
C ASP A 24 -4.60 -12.37 -8.04
N ARG A 25 -4.51 -11.89 -6.83
CA ARG A 25 -5.69 -11.63 -6.00
C ARG A 25 -5.98 -10.15 -5.79
N LEU A 26 -5.11 -9.29 -6.28
CA LEU A 26 -5.30 -7.85 -6.17
C LEU A 26 -6.47 -7.40 -7.03
N SER A 27 -7.45 -6.76 -6.41
CA SER A 27 -8.64 -6.25 -7.09
C SER A 27 -8.58 -4.74 -7.31
N GLY A 28 -7.96 -4.01 -6.39
CA GLY A 28 -7.85 -2.56 -6.51
C GLY A 28 -6.86 -1.96 -5.54
N ILE A 29 -6.46 -0.73 -5.82
CA ILE A 29 -5.55 0.04 -4.98
C ILE A 29 -6.15 1.43 -4.81
N SER A 30 -6.29 1.89 -3.57
CA SER A 30 -6.68 3.26 -3.25
C SER A 30 -5.54 3.97 -2.54
N VAL A 31 -5.28 5.22 -2.92
CA VAL A 31 -4.27 6.05 -2.27
C VAL A 31 -4.91 7.38 -1.90
N ASP A 32 -4.88 7.74 -0.63
CA ASP A 32 -5.39 9.01 -0.12
C ASP A 32 -4.36 9.67 0.78
N GLU A 33 -4.44 10.99 0.87
CA GLU A 33 -3.65 11.75 1.83
C GLU A 33 -4.50 12.03 3.06
N ASN A 34 -3.93 11.82 4.24
CA ASN A 34 -4.59 12.09 5.52
C ASN A 34 -3.62 12.79 6.45
N ASP A 35 -4.17 13.49 7.43
CA ASP A 35 -3.38 14.14 8.48
C ASP A 35 -3.45 13.32 9.75
N ASP A 36 -2.32 13.19 10.44
CA ASP A 36 -2.30 12.55 11.73
C ASP A 36 -2.70 13.57 12.83
N GLU A 37 -2.81 13.10 14.06
CA GLU A 37 -3.23 13.95 15.20
C GLU A 37 -2.23 15.04 15.55
N LEU A 38 -0.99 14.89 15.10
CA LEU A 38 0.09 15.84 15.37
C LEU A 38 0.29 16.83 14.22
N GLY A 39 -0.59 16.79 13.20
CA GLY A 39 -0.50 17.67 12.04
C GLY A 39 0.46 17.20 10.96
N GLY A 40 0.99 15.98 11.07
CA GLY A 40 1.79 15.37 10.01
C GLY A 40 0.91 14.79 8.91
N GLU A 41 1.43 14.76 7.71
CA GLU A 41 0.73 14.17 6.58
C GLU A 41 1.22 12.74 6.35
N PHE A 42 0.29 11.85 6.02
CA PHE A 42 0.64 10.49 5.64
C PHE A 42 -0.23 10.03 4.48
N LEU A 43 0.26 9.02 3.77
CA LEU A 43 -0.50 8.39 2.69
C LEU A 43 -1.19 7.14 3.21
N ARG A 44 -2.50 7.05 2.98
CA ARG A 44 -3.24 5.83 3.27
C ARG A 44 -3.35 5.02 1.99
N VAL A 45 -2.77 3.84 2.00
CA VAL A 45 -2.80 2.91 0.87
C VAL A 45 -3.68 1.73 1.25
N VAL A 46 -4.75 1.51 0.50
CA VAL A 46 -5.65 0.38 0.74
C VAL A 46 -5.57 -0.56 -0.46
N LEU A 47 -5.26 -1.80 -0.19
CA LEU A 47 -5.25 -2.87 -1.18
C LEU A 47 -6.51 -3.70 -1.02
N GLU A 48 -7.32 -3.78 -2.07
CA GLU A 48 -8.48 -4.67 -2.11
C GLU A 48 -8.04 -6.01 -2.66
N VAL A 49 -8.18 -7.05 -1.87
CA VAL A 49 -7.66 -8.38 -2.17
C VAL A 49 -8.77 -9.41 -2.06
N LYS A 50 -8.89 -10.27 -3.05
CA LYS A 50 -9.86 -11.36 -3.03
C LYS A 50 -9.36 -12.51 -2.16
N GLY A 51 -10.23 -13.03 -1.30
CA GLY A 51 -9.87 -14.13 -0.44
C GLY A 51 -8.85 -13.77 0.64
N LEU A 52 -8.92 -12.55 1.16
CA LEU A 52 -7.99 -12.06 2.16
C LEU A 52 -7.90 -12.95 3.39
N ASN A 53 -9.02 -13.53 3.81
CA ASN A 53 -9.09 -14.41 4.98
C ASN A 53 -8.34 -15.74 4.78
N THR A 54 -7.92 -16.07 3.57
CA THR A 54 -7.14 -17.27 3.31
C THR A 54 -5.63 -17.04 3.44
N PHE A 55 -5.20 -15.79 3.62
CA PHE A 55 -3.80 -15.46 3.78
C PHE A 55 -3.43 -15.37 5.26
N LYS A 56 -2.24 -15.84 5.56
CA LYS A 56 -1.69 -15.76 6.91
C LYS A 56 -1.00 -14.43 7.12
N LEU A 57 -0.98 -13.97 8.37
CA LEU A 57 -0.34 -12.71 8.74
C LEU A 57 1.15 -12.69 8.36
N ASP A 58 1.85 -13.80 8.48
CA ASP A 58 3.26 -13.90 8.14
C ASP A 58 3.53 -13.74 6.64
N GLN A 59 2.51 -13.92 5.80
CA GLN A 59 2.61 -13.65 4.36
C GLN A 59 2.33 -12.19 4.06
N MET A 60 1.49 -11.55 4.84
CA MET A 60 1.09 -10.15 4.63
C MET A 60 2.11 -9.15 5.15
N THR A 61 2.75 -9.44 6.28
CA THR A 61 3.70 -8.51 6.90
C THR A 61 4.88 -8.16 5.99
N PRO A 62 5.55 -9.12 5.32
CA PRO A 62 6.62 -8.77 4.39
C PRO A 62 6.15 -7.93 3.21
N LEU A 63 4.94 -8.17 2.72
CA LEU A 63 4.37 -7.39 1.62
C LEU A 63 4.13 -5.95 2.06
N VAL A 64 3.51 -5.74 3.22
CA VAL A 64 3.28 -4.40 3.76
C VAL A 64 4.60 -3.66 3.91
N GLN A 65 5.61 -4.31 4.46
CA GLN A 65 6.93 -3.71 4.63
C GLN A 65 7.56 -3.33 3.28
N SER A 66 7.43 -4.21 2.29
CA SER A 66 7.96 -3.95 0.94
C SER A 66 7.27 -2.74 0.30
N ILE A 67 5.97 -2.59 0.50
CA ILE A 67 5.21 -1.44 -0.02
C ILE A 67 5.65 -0.16 0.69
N GLU A 68 5.78 -0.19 2.01
CA GLU A 68 6.24 0.98 2.76
C GLU A 68 7.62 1.43 2.27
N ASP A 69 8.54 0.50 2.10
CA ASP A 69 9.89 0.79 1.61
C ASP A 69 9.87 1.34 0.19
N ALA A 70 9.04 0.78 -0.68
CA ALA A 70 8.93 1.22 -2.07
C ALA A 70 8.38 2.65 -2.15
N VAL A 71 7.36 2.96 -1.37
CA VAL A 71 6.79 4.32 -1.33
C VAL A 71 7.81 5.31 -0.77
N ALA A 72 8.58 4.91 0.24
CA ALA A 72 9.60 5.76 0.83
C ALA A 72 10.68 6.19 -0.17
N GLU A 73 10.89 5.43 -1.24
CA GLU A 73 11.83 5.80 -2.29
C GLU A 73 11.38 7.01 -3.11
N ILE A 74 10.07 7.25 -3.19
CA ILE A 74 9.52 8.30 -4.06
C ILE A 74 8.75 9.38 -3.30
N ASP A 75 8.49 9.18 -2.02
CA ASP A 75 7.70 10.12 -1.23
C ASP A 75 8.20 10.17 0.20
N GLU A 76 8.27 11.36 0.78
CA GLU A 76 8.71 11.54 2.16
C GLU A 76 7.62 11.24 3.19
N ARG A 77 6.36 11.19 2.76
CA ARG A 77 5.25 10.89 3.65
C ARG A 77 5.22 9.42 4.00
N PHE A 78 4.88 9.11 5.23
CA PHE A 78 4.73 7.72 5.67
C PHE A 78 3.55 7.06 4.95
N ALA A 79 3.73 5.83 4.51
CA ALA A 79 2.65 5.06 3.90
C ALA A 79 2.02 4.14 4.94
N SER A 80 0.74 4.35 5.22
CA SER A 80 -0.04 3.46 6.07
C SER A 80 -0.77 2.48 5.15
N VAL A 81 -0.30 1.24 5.12
CA VAL A 81 -0.82 0.22 4.21
C VAL A 81 -1.85 -0.64 4.92
N ARG A 82 -3.00 -0.79 4.30
CA ARG A 82 -4.09 -1.63 4.81
C ARG A 82 -4.55 -2.58 3.72
N LEU A 83 -4.95 -3.78 4.14
CA LEU A 83 -5.55 -4.75 3.23
C LEU A 83 -7.03 -4.89 3.59
N ALA A 84 -7.87 -4.92 2.56
CA ALA A 84 -9.31 -5.05 2.70
C ALA A 84 -9.82 -6.15 1.78
N GLU A 85 -10.86 -6.86 2.20
CA GLU A 85 -11.48 -7.88 1.36
C GLU A 85 -12.20 -7.20 0.21
N ALA A 86 -11.94 -7.67 -1.01
CA ALA A 86 -12.63 -7.17 -2.19
C ALA A 86 -14.09 -7.63 -2.19
N ALA A 87 -14.98 -6.72 -2.54
CA ALA A 87 -16.40 -7.03 -2.63
C ALA A 87 -16.72 -7.94 -3.81
#